data_f7d5869fe0054f10320daaaf9da2cbfd
#
_entry.id   f7d5869fe0054f10320daaaf9da2cbfd
#
_cell.length_a   1.000
_cell.length_b   1.000
_cell.length_c   1.000
_cell.angle_alpha   90.00
_cell.angle_beta   90.00
_cell.angle_gamma   90.00
#
_symmetry.space_group_name_H-M   'P 1'
#
loop_
_entity.id
_entity.type
_entity.pdbx_description
1 polymer ?
#
loop_
_entity_poly.entity_id
_entity_poly.type
_entity_poly.pdbx_seq_one_letter_code
_entity_poly.pdbx_strand_id
1 'polypeptide(L)'
;MSEDAQHPRIHPTALVHPQARLHPTVQVGPYAVIGPQVEVGEGTVIGPYVVLDGQVRIGRRNRIHAGVVIGCEPQDRNFRGEPSSVVVGDDNVLREYVQISRATGEGAATVVGDRNYIMSMVHVAHNCYLGSDIVIVTGSGLAGYVRVDDGAQI
;
A
#
# COMPACT_ATOMS: atom_id res chain seq x y z
N MET A 1 -27.02 -18.00 -4.17
CA MET A 1 -25.96 -16.98 -4.00
C MET A 1 -25.37 -17.24 -2.63
N SER A 2 -24.11 -17.69 -2.57
CA SER A 2 -23.49 -18.10 -1.32
C SER A 2 -23.24 -16.89 -0.41
N GLU A 3 -23.51 -17.04 0.88
CA GLU A 3 -23.27 -16.03 1.93
C GLU A 3 -21.79 -15.57 2.01
N ASP A 4 -20.88 -16.27 1.34
CA ASP A 4 -19.44 -15.97 1.28
C ASP A 4 -19.07 -14.64 0.59
N ALA A 5 -20.01 -13.98 -0.07
CA ALA A 5 -19.75 -12.74 -0.80
C ALA A 5 -19.94 -11.45 0.03
N GLN A 6 -20.32 -11.57 1.31
CA GLN A 6 -20.67 -10.42 2.16
C GLN A 6 -19.55 -9.96 3.11
N HIS A 7 -18.48 -10.73 3.25
CA HIS A 7 -17.38 -10.40 4.18
C HIS A 7 -16.02 -10.69 3.57
N PRO A 8 -14.97 -9.90 3.91
CA PRO A 8 -13.60 -10.16 3.48
C PRO A 8 -13.13 -11.55 3.91
N ARG A 9 -12.34 -12.21 3.05
CA ARG A 9 -11.70 -13.49 3.39
C ARG A 9 -10.40 -13.22 4.16
N ILE A 10 -10.48 -13.20 5.47
CA ILE A 10 -9.36 -12.90 6.36
C ILE A 10 -8.81 -14.20 6.94
N HIS A 11 -7.51 -14.45 6.73
CA HIS A 11 -6.85 -15.59 7.36
C HIS A 11 -6.91 -15.47 8.88
N PRO A 12 -7.17 -16.58 9.62
CA PRO A 12 -7.35 -16.53 11.08
C PRO A 12 -6.17 -15.97 11.87
N THR A 13 -4.95 -16.00 11.30
CA THR A 13 -3.75 -15.45 11.95
C THR A 13 -3.49 -13.99 11.61
N ALA A 14 -4.27 -13.37 10.71
CA ALA A 14 -4.15 -11.96 10.40
C ALA A 14 -4.72 -11.09 11.53
N LEU A 15 -4.07 -9.97 11.80
CA LEU A 15 -4.54 -8.97 12.76
C LEU A 15 -5.14 -7.79 12.00
N VAL A 16 -6.46 -7.76 11.91
CA VAL A 16 -7.19 -6.68 11.25
C VAL A 16 -7.92 -5.85 12.30
N HIS A 17 -7.60 -4.55 12.38
CA HIS A 17 -8.25 -3.67 13.32
C HIS A 17 -9.74 -3.53 13.00
N PRO A 18 -10.65 -3.53 13.99
CA PRO A 18 -12.11 -3.44 13.75
C PRO A 18 -12.57 -2.18 12.99
N GLN A 19 -11.80 -1.10 13.05
CA GLN A 19 -12.09 0.14 12.32
C GLN A 19 -11.56 0.14 10.88
N ALA A 20 -10.76 -0.83 10.47
CA ALA A 20 -10.33 -0.97 9.09
C ALA A 20 -11.53 -1.20 8.16
N ARG A 21 -11.51 -0.56 7.01
CA ARG A 21 -12.58 -0.67 6.01
C ARG A 21 -12.12 -1.49 4.81
N LEU A 22 -12.46 -2.76 4.80
CA LEU A 22 -12.13 -3.67 3.71
C LEU A 22 -13.40 -3.97 2.89
N HIS A 23 -13.30 -3.87 1.57
CA HIS A 23 -14.40 -4.31 0.70
C HIS A 23 -14.66 -5.82 0.90
N PRO A 24 -15.91 -6.32 0.83
CA PRO A 24 -16.24 -7.72 1.06
C PRO A 24 -15.48 -8.75 0.21
N THR A 25 -14.95 -8.34 -0.94
CA THR A 25 -14.16 -9.22 -1.83
C THR A 25 -12.66 -9.23 -1.56
N VAL A 26 -12.18 -8.46 -0.57
CA VAL A 26 -10.76 -8.42 -0.21
C VAL A 26 -10.33 -9.75 0.39
N GLN A 27 -9.13 -10.20 0.06
CA GLN A 27 -8.50 -11.36 0.65
C GLN A 27 -7.28 -10.92 1.46
N VAL A 28 -7.15 -11.45 2.68
CA VAL A 28 -6.05 -11.13 3.59
C VAL A 28 -5.34 -12.41 4.00
N GLY A 29 -4.06 -12.49 3.68
CA GLY A 29 -3.19 -13.63 3.96
C GLY A 29 -2.76 -13.74 5.43
N PRO A 30 -2.07 -14.84 5.76
CA PRO A 30 -1.64 -15.11 7.14
C PRO A 30 -0.65 -14.07 7.64
N TYR A 31 -0.75 -13.77 8.93
CA TYR A 31 0.12 -12.85 9.66
C TYR A 31 0.18 -11.42 9.10
N ALA A 32 -0.77 -11.04 8.24
CA ALA A 32 -0.92 -9.64 7.85
C ALA A 32 -1.39 -8.80 9.05
N VAL A 33 -0.96 -7.53 9.10
CA VAL A 33 -1.36 -6.56 10.13
C VAL A 33 -1.96 -5.35 9.44
N ILE A 34 -3.22 -5.04 9.76
CA ILE A 34 -3.96 -3.94 9.14
C ILE A 34 -4.49 -3.01 10.22
N GLY A 35 -4.03 -1.77 10.19
CA GLY A 35 -4.34 -0.73 11.17
C GLY A 35 -5.72 -0.10 11.02
N PRO A 36 -6.11 0.76 11.98
CA PRO A 36 -7.47 1.32 12.09
C PRO A 36 -7.87 2.29 10.98
N GLN A 37 -6.92 2.96 10.36
CA GLN A 37 -7.17 4.01 9.35
C GLN A 37 -6.90 3.51 7.93
N VAL A 38 -7.01 2.20 7.72
CA VAL A 38 -6.77 1.55 6.44
C VAL A 38 -8.09 1.31 5.71
N GLU A 39 -8.11 1.67 4.43
CA GLU A 39 -9.21 1.40 3.50
C GLU A 39 -8.70 0.60 2.30
N VAL A 40 -9.38 -0.50 1.94
CA VAL A 40 -8.98 -1.36 0.82
C VAL A 40 -10.17 -1.65 -0.08
N GLY A 41 -10.00 -1.38 -1.36
CA GLY A 41 -11.03 -1.52 -2.39
C GLY A 41 -11.23 -2.95 -2.91
N GLU A 42 -12.25 -3.09 -3.72
CA GLU A 42 -12.75 -4.33 -4.31
C GLU A 42 -11.64 -5.18 -4.95
N GLY A 43 -11.68 -6.48 -4.72
CA GLY A 43 -10.84 -7.46 -5.41
C GLY A 43 -9.35 -7.41 -5.08
N THR A 44 -8.93 -6.56 -4.14
CA THR A 44 -7.53 -6.49 -3.72
C THR A 44 -7.15 -7.73 -2.90
N VAL A 45 -5.97 -8.26 -3.20
CA VAL A 45 -5.39 -9.42 -2.51
C VAL A 45 -4.17 -8.97 -1.72
N ILE A 46 -4.22 -9.19 -0.41
CA ILE A 46 -3.16 -8.86 0.55
C ILE A 46 -2.46 -10.16 0.94
N GLY A 47 -1.18 -10.26 0.65
CA GLY A 47 -0.36 -11.43 0.92
C GLY A 47 0.03 -11.59 2.39
N PRO A 48 0.79 -12.66 2.70
CA PRO A 48 1.24 -12.92 4.06
C PRO A 48 2.24 -11.86 4.55
N TYR A 49 2.22 -11.61 5.86
CA TYR A 49 3.14 -10.67 6.52
C TYR A 49 3.09 -9.23 6.00
N VAL A 50 2.06 -8.86 5.25
CA VAL A 50 1.86 -7.47 4.82
C VAL A 50 1.50 -6.61 6.03
N VAL A 51 2.07 -5.42 6.10
CA VAL A 51 1.73 -4.42 7.13
C VAL A 51 1.17 -3.17 6.45
N LEU A 52 -0.06 -2.84 6.79
CA LEU A 52 -0.72 -1.59 6.41
C LEU A 52 -0.97 -0.78 7.68
N ASP A 53 -0.29 0.35 7.84
CA ASP A 53 -0.34 1.16 9.06
C ASP A 53 -0.47 2.65 8.74
N GLY A 54 -1.06 3.42 9.68
CA GLY A 54 -1.39 4.82 9.47
C GLY A 54 -2.56 5.02 8.50
N GLN A 55 -2.69 6.22 7.94
CA GLN A 55 -3.73 6.54 6.96
C GLN A 55 -3.35 5.97 5.59
N VAL A 56 -3.92 4.84 5.22
CA VAL A 56 -3.65 4.15 3.95
C VAL A 56 -4.95 3.93 3.19
N ARG A 57 -5.02 4.39 1.95
CA ARG A 57 -6.10 4.07 1.04
C ARG A 57 -5.54 3.28 -0.15
N ILE A 58 -6.07 2.08 -0.36
CA ILE A 58 -5.72 1.20 -1.48
C ILE A 58 -6.97 1.00 -2.33
N GLY A 59 -6.85 1.20 -3.62
CA GLY A 59 -7.91 1.03 -4.59
C GLY A 59 -8.25 -0.44 -4.85
N ARG A 60 -8.73 -0.72 -6.06
CA ARG A 60 -9.29 -2.00 -6.45
C ARG A 60 -8.27 -2.89 -7.16
N ARG A 61 -8.46 -4.21 -7.05
CA ARG A 61 -7.75 -5.25 -7.81
C ARG A 61 -6.22 -5.15 -7.73
N ASN A 62 -5.72 -4.62 -6.60
CA ASN A 62 -4.29 -4.63 -6.34
C ASN A 62 -3.82 -6.02 -5.89
N ARG A 63 -2.61 -6.38 -6.24
CA ARG A 63 -1.92 -7.58 -5.76
C ARG A 63 -0.74 -7.17 -4.90
N ILE A 64 -0.85 -7.39 -3.61
CA ILE A 64 0.15 -6.99 -2.62
C ILE A 64 0.82 -8.26 -2.08
N HIS A 65 2.08 -8.46 -2.44
CA HIS A 65 2.81 -9.69 -2.13
C HIS A 65 3.38 -9.69 -0.71
N ALA A 66 4.02 -10.79 -0.34
CA ALA A 66 4.50 -11.03 1.01
C ALA A 66 5.43 -9.93 1.53
N GLY A 67 5.25 -9.55 2.79
CA GLY A 67 6.15 -8.64 3.49
C GLY A 67 6.12 -7.19 3.01
N VAL A 68 5.18 -6.80 2.15
CA VAL A 68 5.00 -5.40 1.75
C VAL A 68 4.59 -4.57 2.96
N VAL A 69 5.16 -3.37 3.10
CA VAL A 69 4.85 -2.42 4.17
C VAL A 69 4.40 -1.10 3.57
N ILE A 70 3.18 -0.66 3.90
CA ILE A 70 2.61 0.59 3.40
C ILE A 70 2.14 1.46 4.56
N GLY A 71 2.51 2.74 4.54
CA GLY A 71 2.05 3.75 5.48
C GLY A 71 2.90 3.88 6.74
N CYS A 72 4.04 3.18 6.82
CA CYS A 72 4.99 3.38 7.89
C CYS A 72 5.48 4.83 7.96
N GLU A 73 6.00 5.23 9.12
CA GLU A 73 6.56 6.55 9.32
C GLU A 73 7.65 6.85 8.28
N PRO A 74 7.69 8.11 7.78
CA PRO A 74 8.70 8.50 6.82
C PRO A 74 10.11 8.47 7.45
N GLN A 75 11.08 8.03 6.67
CA GLN A 75 12.50 8.11 7.05
C GLN A 75 13.02 9.54 6.79
N ASP A 76 12.38 10.50 7.42
CA ASP A 76 12.69 11.92 7.29
C ASP A 76 12.94 12.53 8.68
N ARG A 77 14.09 13.16 8.88
CA ARG A 77 14.46 13.81 10.15
C ARG A 77 13.54 15.00 10.50
N ASN A 78 12.83 15.53 9.54
CA ASN A 78 11.90 16.64 9.74
C ASN A 78 10.50 16.20 10.17
N PHE A 79 10.18 14.91 10.05
CA PHE A 79 8.89 14.37 10.48
C PHE A 79 8.70 14.57 11.99
N ARG A 80 7.53 15.06 12.41
CA ARG A 80 7.18 15.38 13.81
C ARG A 80 5.98 14.59 14.32
N GLY A 81 5.52 13.58 13.59
CA GLY A 81 4.33 12.81 13.94
C GLY A 81 3.03 13.41 13.40
N GLU A 82 3.11 14.36 12.50
CA GLU A 82 1.94 14.98 11.86
C GLU A 82 1.12 13.98 11.05
N PRO A 83 -0.22 14.18 10.94
CA PRO A 83 -1.08 13.33 10.13
C PRO A 83 -0.73 13.43 8.64
N SER A 84 -0.44 12.30 8.04
CA SER A 84 -0.14 12.17 6.62
C SER A 84 -0.55 10.78 6.12
N SER A 85 -0.55 10.57 4.81
CA SER A 85 -1.16 9.38 4.22
C SER A 85 -0.36 8.75 3.09
N VAL A 86 -0.81 7.54 2.70
CA VAL A 86 -0.46 6.89 1.43
C VAL A 86 -1.74 6.62 0.65
N VAL A 87 -1.73 6.94 -0.63
CA VAL A 87 -2.81 6.62 -1.56
C VAL A 87 -2.26 5.74 -2.68
N VAL A 88 -2.84 4.56 -2.85
CA VAL A 88 -2.52 3.62 -3.92
C VAL A 88 -3.78 3.45 -4.79
N GLY A 89 -3.65 3.60 -6.07
CA GLY A 89 -4.72 3.44 -7.05
C GLY A 89 -5.12 1.98 -7.29
N ASP A 90 -5.57 1.71 -8.50
CA ASP A 90 -6.13 0.43 -8.92
C ASP A 90 -5.10 -0.43 -9.70
N ASP A 91 -5.32 -1.75 -9.71
CA ASP A 91 -4.62 -2.70 -10.59
C ASP A 91 -3.09 -2.73 -10.45
N ASN A 92 -2.53 -2.31 -9.32
CA ASN A 92 -1.09 -2.36 -9.09
C ASN A 92 -0.65 -3.75 -8.63
N VAL A 93 0.58 -4.10 -8.98
CA VAL A 93 1.31 -5.27 -8.45
C VAL A 93 2.49 -4.77 -7.62
N LEU A 94 2.43 -4.98 -6.31
CA LEU A 94 3.50 -4.69 -5.38
C LEU A 94 4.16 -6.00 -4.97
N ARG A 95 5.40 -6.22 -5.41
CA ARG A 95 6.13 -7.45 -5.15
C ARG A 95 6.70 -7.47 -3.73
N GLU A 96 7.31 -8.56 -3.37
CA GLU A 96 7.75 -8.89 -2.01
C GLU A 96 8.63 -7.79 -1.41
N TYR A 97 8.33 -7.42 -0.17
CA TYR A 97 9.10 -6.45 0.62
C TYR A 97 9.18 -5.03 0.02
N VAL A 98 8.26 -4.67 -0.85
CA VAL A 98 8.10 -3.27 -1.25
C VAL A 98 7.72 -2.44 -0.02
N GLN A 99 8.34 -1.27 0.14
CA GLN A 99 8.04 -0.34 1.22
C GLN A 99 7.57 0.99 0.63
N ILE A 100 6.42 1.49 1.10
CA ILE A 100 5.88 2.80 0.74
C ILE A 100 5.63 3.59 2.01
N SER A 101 6.44 4.60 2.27
CA SER A 101 6.30 5.46 3.45
C SER A 101 5.20 6.49 3.28
N ARG A 102 4.49 6.83 4.37
CA ARG A 102 3.60 7.99 4.35
C ARG A 102 4.38 9.30 4.21
N ALA A 103 3.71 10.38 3.90
CA ALA A 103 4.36 11.66 3.65
C ALA A 103 4.84 12.35 4.94
N THR A 104 5.76 13.30 4.80
CA THR A 104 6.06 14.34 5.78
C THR A 104 5.21 15.57 5.46
N GLY A 105 4.69 16.24 6.48
CA GLY A 105 3.83 17.41 6.36
C GLY A 105 2.36 17.08 6.60
N GLU A 106 1.69 17.98 7.34
CA GLU A 106 0.29 17.81 7.71
C GLU A 106 -0.61 17.72 6.48
N GLY A 107 -1.42 16.67 6.41
CA GLY A 107 -2.33 16.42 5.29
C GLY A 107 -1.66 16.00 3.98
N ALA A 108 -0.33 15.87 3.96
CA ALA A 108 0.40 15.43 2.78
C ALA A 108 0.21 13.93 2.49
N ALA A 109 0.46 13.53 1.25
CA ALA A 109 0.35 12.14 0.81
C ALA A 109 1.54 11.70 -0.04
N THR A 110 1.92 10.43 0.10
CA THR A 110 2.67 9.68 -0.91
C THR A 110 1.64 9.02 -1.82
N VAL A 111 1.79 9.16 -3.12
CA VAL A 111 0.78 8.73 -4.10
C VAL A 111 1.36 7.74 -5.10
N VAL A 112 0.66 6.65 -5.32
CA VAL A 112 0.92 5.66 -6.38
C VAL A 112 -0.36 5.54 -7.22
N GLY A 113 -0.25 5.78 -8.50
CA GLY A 113 -1.37 5.70 -9.46
C GLY A 113 -1.80 4.25 -9.74
N ASP A 114 -2.17 3.99 -11.00
CA ASP A 114 -2.78 2.73 -11.40
C ASP A 114 -1.84 1.87 -12.25
N ARG A 115 -2.08 0.55 -12.27
CA ARG A 115 -1.41 -0.42 -13.18
C ARG A 115 0.12 -0.39 -13.12
N ASN A 116 0.67 -0.07 -11.96
CA ASN A 116 2.12 -0.09 -11.76
C ASN A 116 2.59 -1.50 -11.40
N TYR A 117 3.76 -1.86 -11.89
CA TYR A 117 4.47 -3.08 -11.52
C TYR A 117 5.73 -2.72 -10.73
N ILE A 118 5.65 -2.82 -9.41
CA ILE A 118 6.74 -2.47 -8.50
C ILE A 118 7.37 -3.75 -8.00
N MET A 119 8.62 -4.01 -8.45
CA MET A 119 9.32 -5.25 -8.16
C MET A 119 9.83 -5.30 -6.71
N SER A 120 10.38 -6.44 -6.32
CA SER A 120 10.75 -6.75 -4.94
C SER A 120 11.74 -5.76 -4.34
N MET A 121 11.60 -5.49 -3.04
CA MET A 121 12.51 -4.64 -2.26
C MET A 121 12.66 -3.20 -2.78
N VAL A 122 11.68 -2.70 -3.51
CA VAL A 122 11.64 -1.28 -3.91
C VAL A 122 11.22 -0.43 -2.72
N HIS A 123 11.93 0.68 -2.51
CA HIS A 123 11.58 1.70 -1.52
C HIS A 123 11.01 2.94 -2.20
N VAL A 124 9.78 3.28 -1.87
CA VAL A 124 9.13 4.56 -2.24
C VAL A 124 9.09 5.43 -1.00
N ALA A 125 9.97 6.44 -0.94
CA ALA A 125 10.04 7.34 0.20
C ALA A 125 8.85 8.30 0.28
N HIS A 126 8.84 9.09 1.33
CA HIS A 126 7.79 10.06 1.63
C HIS A 126 7.58 11.10 0.53
N ASN A 127 6.35 11.56 0.36
CA ASN A 127 5.97 12.61 -0.60
C ASN A 127 6.28 12.28 -2.07
N CYS A 128 6.56 11.02 -2.41
CA CYS A 128 6.68 10.62 -3.79
C CYS A 128 5.33 10.67 -4.50
N TYR A 129 5.37 10.98 -5.78
CA TYR A 129 4.23 10.85 -6.69
C TYR A 129 4.60 9.92 -7.84
N LEU A 130 3.94 8.80 -7.94
CA LEU A 130 4.04 7.86 -9.05
C LEU A 130 2.75 7.92 -9.85
N GLY A 131 2.84 8.15 -11.15
CA GLY A 131 1.73 8.05 -12.08
C GLY A 131 1.29 6.60 -12.29
N SER A 132 0.91 6.28 -13.51
CA SER A 132 0.37 4.98 -13.90
C SER A 132 1.24 4.26 -14.93
N ASP A 133 1.05 2.94 -15.06
CA ASP A 133 1.77 2.11 -16.04
C ASP A 133 3.30 2.12 -15.88
N ILE A 134 3.79 2.29 -14.65
CA ILE A 134 5.21 2.38 -14.30
C ILE A 134 5.75 0.97 -13.97
N VAL A 135 6.98 0.71 -14.38
CA VAL A 135 7.76 -0.46 -13.95
C VAL A 135 8.97 0.00 -13.14
N ILE A 136 9.12 -0.52 -11.92
CA ILE A 136 10.29 -0.24 -11.08
C ILE A 136 10.99 -1.55 -10.77
N VAL A 137 12.27 -1.67 -11.16
CA VAL A 137 13.03 -2.91 -10.99
C VAL A 137 13.44 -3.14 -9.53
N THR A 138 13.72 -4.40 -9.24
CA THR A 138 14.11 -4.89 -7.91
C THR A 138 15.21 -4.06 -7.26
N GLY A 139 15.01 -3.68 -5.99
CA GLY A 139 16.00 -2.97 -5.18
C GLY A 139 16.15 -1.49 -5.49
N SER A 140 15.34 -0.92 -6.37
CA SER A 140 15.36 0.52 -6.62
C SER A 140 14.87 1.31 -5.42
N GLY A 141 15.46 2.48 -5.19
CA GLY A 141 15.04 3.42 -4.15
C GLY A 141 14.67 4.77 -4.74
N LEU A 142 13.45 5.23 -4.46
CA LEU A 142 13.02 6.59 -4.76
C LEU A 142 13.17 7.44 -3.50
N ALA A 143 14.00 8.48 -3.57
CA ALA A 143 14.15 9.45 -2.50
C ALA A 143 12.87 10.25 -2.27
N GLY A 144 12.76 10.94 -1.14
CA GLY A 144 11.61 11.79 -0.85
C GLY A 144 11.36 12.83 -1.95
N TYR A 145 10.08 13.13 -2.19
CA TYR A 145 9.59 14.11 -3.18
C TYR A 145 9.88 13.76 -4.65
N VAL A 146 10.30 12.54 -4.96
CA VAL A 146 10.48 12.11 -6.35
C VAL A 146 9.12 12.02 -7.05
N ARG A 147 9.06 12.57 -8.25
CA ARG A 147 7.94 12.43 -9.16
C ARG A 147 8.32 11.52 -10.33
N VAL A 148 7.49 10.53 -10.58
CA VAL A 148 7.61 9.61 -11.71
C VAL A 148 6.34 9.71 -12.52
N ASP A 149 6.45 10.11 -13.78
CA ASP A 149 5.31 10.24 -14.68
C ASP A 149 4.95 8.89 -15.33
N ASP A 150 3.78 8.84 -15.99
CA ASP A 150 3.20 7.63 -16.55
C ASP A 150 4.14 6.91 -17.52
N GLY A 151 4.11 5.59 -17.49
CA GLY A 151 4.86 4.73 -18.42
C GLY A 151 6.37 4.67 -18.19
N ALA A 152 6.89 5.27 -17.12
CA ALA A 152 8.32 5.24 -16.83
C ALA A 152 8.81 3.82 -16.48
N GLN A 153 10.06 3.53 -16.83
CA GLN A 153 10.77 2.33 -16.43
C GLN A 153 12.06 2.73 -15.69
N ILE A 154 12.19 2.23 -14.47
CA ILE A 154 13.28 2.58 -13.54
C ILE A 154 13.99 1.32 -13.12
#